data_5790c1e3467d5a30dcb3522ed2b038c2
#
_entry.id   5790c1e3467d5a30dcb3522ed2b038c2
#
_cell.length_a   1.000
_cell.length_b   1.000
_cell.length_c   1.000
_cell.angle_alpha   90.00
_cell.angle_beta   90.00
_cell.angle_gamma   90.00
#
_symmetry.space_group_name_H-M   'P 1'
#
loop_
_entity.id
_entity.type
_entity.pdbx_description
1 polymer ?
#
loop_
_entity_poly.entity_id
_entity_poly.type
_entity_poly.pdbx_seq_one_letter_code
_entity_poly.pdbx_strand_id
1 'polypeptide(L)'
;MRIIFLLYHGFSESSGISKKILCQIKALRELGHRVNVCTYDMNKNRHRVRMMDEEIIEDYGTGKWAAVRKRISYDGIYRYAVAQEVNMIYVRSFHNANPFTVRLFYRLQKAGIKIAMEIPTYPYDSEYKGFPFFTRCGLQIDRLFRKTLAKRVNGIVTCSDEKTIFGQRTVRISNGVDFDTVPLRKTINNNSSPTLHLIGVAEVHYWHGYDRLIHGLGEYYRQYHDKEIYFHIVGGVWKSEMYHSQHAPGFHELITHYHIEKQVIFHGQRMGKELDELFDLADFAIGSLARHRSHIDKIKTLKNREYAARGIPFIYSETDEDFDRMPYILKAPADESAIDITKIIRFCSTLDIPPKQIRNSIYHLSWKNQMEKVIKEL
;
A
#
# COMPACT_ATOMS: atom_id res chain seq x y z
N MET A 1 -0.30 -25.38 -9.66
CA MET A 1 -0.13 -25.77 -8.24
C MET A 1 -1.39 -25.46 -7.45
N ARG A 2 -1.61 -26.17 -6.33
CA ARG A 2 -2.62 -25.79 -5.33
C ARG A 2 -1.95 -24.92 -4.27
N ILE A 3 -2.48 -23.70 -4.06
CA ILE A 3 -1.90 -22.69 -3.18
C ILE A 3 -2.96 -22.26 -2.14
N ILE A 4 -2.57 -22.16 -0.86
CA ILE A 4 -3.35 -21.43 0.14
C ILE A 4 -2.76 -20.03 0.29
N PHE A 5 -3.60 -19.00 0.10
CA PHE A 5 -3.25 -17.63 0.48
C PHE A 5 -3.74 -17.37 1.91
N LEU A 6 -2.80 -17.35 2.86
CA LEU A 6 -3.10 -17.30 4.30
C LEU A 6 -3.06 -15.87 4.82
N LEU A 7 -4.18 -15.43 5.36
CA LEU A 7 -4.37 -14.13 6.02
C LEU A 7 -4.72 -14.33 7.50
N TYR A 8 -4.38 -13.34 8.32
CA TYR A 8 -4.75 -13.30 9.74
C TYR A 8 -5.87 -12.29 10.04
N HIS A 9 -6.52 -11.80 8.99
CA HIS A 9 -7.65 -10.84 9.03
C HIS A 9 -8.63 -11.14 7.88
N GLY A 10 -9.82 -10.54 7.93
CA GLY A 10 -10.78 -10.53 6.84
C GLY A 10 -10.49 -9.43 5.82
N PHE A 11 -11.32 -9.34 4.80
CA PHE A 11 -11.28 -8.27 3.80
C PHE A 11 -12.11 -7.06 4.22
N SER A 12 -11.69 -5.88 3.78
CA SER A 12 -12.44 -4.64 3.89
C SER A 12 -12.45 -3.93 2.53
N GLU A 13 -13.61 -3.54 2.04
CA GLU A 13 -13.76 -2.90 0.72
C GLU A 13 -13.02 -1.57 0.59
N SER A 14 -12.93 -0.81 1.68
CA SER A 14 -12.23 0.48 1.72
C SER A 14 -10.71 0.37 1.85
N SER A 15 -10.19 -0.83 2.14
CA SER A 15 -8.77 -1.03 2.43
C SER A 15 -7.94 -1.24 1.17
N GLY A 16 -6.95 -0.37 0.93
CA GLY A 16 -5.93 -0.56 -0.11
C GLY A 16 -5.14 -1.87 0.06
N ILE A 17 -4.99 -2.35 1.31
CA ILE A 17 -4.34 -3.63 1.61
C ILE A 17 -5.20 -4.79 1.08
N SER A 18 -6.52 -4.75 1.31
CA SER A 18 -7.45 -5.78 0.79
C SER A 18 -7.44 -5.81 -0.73
N LYS A 19 -7.47 -4.65 -1.39
CA LYS A 19 -7.36 -4.53 -2.85
C LYS A 19 -6.06 -5.14 -3.37
N LYS A 20 -4.93 -4.83 -2.75
CA LYS A 20 -3.63 -5.43 -3.07
C LYS A 20 -3.68 -6.96 -3.00
N ILE A 21 -4.19 -7.52 -1.92
CA ILE A 21 -4.25 -8.98 -1.70
C ILE A 21 -5.14 -9.64 -2.75
N LEU A 22 -6.30 -9.06 -3.06
CA LEU A 22 -7.20 -9.57 -4.11
C LEU A 22 -6.52 -9.58 -5.48
N CYS A 23 -5.75 -8.54 -5.82
CA CYS A 23 -4.96 -8.50 -7.06
C CYS A 23 -3.85 -9.58 -7.09
N GLN A 24 -3.18 -9.84 -5.96
CA GLN A 24 -2.19 -10.92 -5.86
C GLN A 24 -2.84 -12.30 -6.05
N ILE A 25 -4.02 -12.53 -5.45
CA ILE A 25 -4.80 -13.77 -5.62
C ILE A 25 -5.25 -13.94 -7.07
N LYS A 26 -5.80 -12.87 -7.69
CA LYS A 26 -6.18 -12.83 -9.11
C LYS A 26 -4.99 -13.22 -9.99
N ALA A 27 -3.85 -12.58 -9.78
CA ALA A 27 -2.63 -12.83 -10.54
C ALA A 27 -2.15 -14.29 -10.43
N LEU A 28 -2.17 -14.89 -9.25
CA LEU A 28 -1.83 -16.30 -9.08
C LEU A 28 -2.80 -17.23 -9.83
N ARG A 29 -4.10 -16.90 -9.85
CA ARG A 29 -5.11 -17.64 -10.61
C ARG A 29 -4.90 -17.50 -12.12
N GLU A 30 -4.57 -16.30 -12.61
CA GLU A 30 -4.22 -16.04 -14.01
C GLU A 30 -2.94 -16.77 -14.48
N LEU A 31 -2.03 -17.07 -13.55
CA LEU A 31 -0.87 -17.93 -13.78
C LEU A 31 -1.20 -19.43 -13.81
N GLY A 32 -2.49 -19.79 -13.74
CA GLY A 32 -2.96 -21.18 -13.80
C GLY A 32 -2.87 -21.93 -12.47
N HIS A 33 -2.80 -21.23 -11.33
CA HIS A 33 -2.78 -21.85 -10.02
C HIS A 33 -4.18 -21.91 -9.41
N ARG A 34 -4.50 -23.01 -8.73
CA ARG A 34 -5.70 -23.09 -7.88
C ARG A 34 -5.40 -22.45 -6.53
N VAL A 35 -6.06 -21.34 -6.24
CA VAL A 35 -5.81 -20.57 -5.01
C VAL A 35 -7.03 -20.57 -4.11
N ASN A 36 -6.91 -21.18 -2.93
CA ASN A 36 -7.87 -21.08 -1.83
C ASN A 36 -7.40 -19.99 -0.87
N VAL A 37 -8.33 -19.22 -0.33
CA VAL A 37 -8.03 -18.07 0.54
C VAL A 37 -8.41 -18.39 1.97
N CYS A 38 -7.42 -18.41 2.85
CA CYS A 38 -7.64 -18.60 4.27
C CYS A 38 -7.72 -17.25 4.98
N THR A 39 -8.89 -16.91 5.49
CA THR A 39 -9.16 -15.67 6.22
C THR A 39 -9.51 -15.95 7.68
N TYR A 40 -9.48 -14.88 8.46
CA TYR A 40 -10.01 -14.85 9.81
C TYR A 40 -11.12 -13.82 9.87
N ASP A 41 -12.31 -14.24 10.32
CA ASP A 41 -13.50 -13.40 10.30
C ASP A 41 -14.39 -13.62 11.53
N MET A 42 -15.50 -12.91 11.57
CA MET A 42 -16.57 -13.05 12.55
C MET A 42 -17.87 -13.42 11.82
N ASN A 43 -18.43 -14.60 12.13
CA ASN A 43 -19.66 -15.05 11.50
C ASN A 43 -20.90 -14.28 12.02
N LYS A 44 -22.07 -14.55 11.44
CA LYS A 44 -23.35 -13.91 11.80
C LYS A 44 -23.70 -14.07 13.29
N ASN A 45 -23.26 -15.15 13.94
CA ASN A 45 -23.47 -15.43 15.36
C ASN A 45 -22.40 -14.80 16.27
N ARG A 46 -21.55 -13.90 15.73
CA ARG A 46 -20.43 -13.27 16.41
C ARG A 46 -19.34 -14.25 16.88
N HIS A 47 -19.32 -15.49 16.35
CA HIS A 47 -18.21 -16.40 16.56
C HIS A 47 -17.01 -15.95 15.73
N ARG A 48 -15.86 -16.02 16.32
CA ARG A 48 -14.58 -15.86 15.64
C ARG A 48 -14.27 -17.15 14.91
N VAL A 49 -14.11 -17.07 13.60
CA VAL A 49 -13.94 -18.23 12.73
C VAL A 49 -12.71 -18.08 11.83
N ARG A 50 -12.16 -19.21 11.43
CA ARG A 50 -11.22 -19.28 10.33
C ARG A 50 -11.94 -19.87 9.14
N MET A 51 -11.91 -19.12 8.05
CA MET A 51 -12.55 -19.50 6.80
C MET A 51 -11.51 -20.01 5.82
N MET A 52 -11.88 -20.98 5.00
CA MET A 52 -11.17 -21.33 3.78
C MET A 52 -12.14 -21.10 2.63
N ASP A 53 -11.92 -20.02 1.87
CA ASP A 53 -12.92 -19.42 0.99
C ASP A 53 -14.23 -19.18 1.76
N GLU A 54 -15.30 -19.89 1.48
CA GLU A 54 -16.61 -19.77 2.15
C GLU A 54 -16.85 -20.79 3.28
N GLU A 55 -15.94 -21.78 3.46
CA GLU A 55 -16.07 -22.86 4.43
C GLU A 55 -15.41 -22.52 5.77
N ILE A 56 -16.11 -22.77 6.88
CA ILE A 56 -15.54 -22.64 8.22
C ILE A 56 -14.68 -23.86 8.52
N ILE A 57 -13.35 -23.68 8.62
CA ILE A 57 -12.42 -24.76 8.97
C ILE A 57 -12.08 -24.81 10.47
N GLU A 58 -12.28 -23.71 11.19
CA GLU A 58 -12.13 -23.64 12.66
C GLU A 58 -13.13 -22.63 13.23
N ASP A 59 -13.86 -23.03 14.28
CA ASP A 59 -14.71 -22.14 15.08
C ASP A 59 -14.12 -21.98 16.48
N TYR A 60 -13.80 -20.76 16.85
CA TYR A 60 -13.19 -20.41 18.14
C TYR A 60 -14.22 -19.99 19.19
N GLY A 61 -15.49 -19.81 18.80
CA GLY A 61 -16.57 -19.28 19.64
C GLY A 61 -16.48 -17.77 19.85
N THR A 62 -17.00 -17.31 20.98
CA THR A 62 -17.12 -15.88 21.33
C THR A 62 -16.21 -15.50 22.51
N GLY A 63 -16.10 -14.19 22.77
CA GLY A 63 -15.44 -13.64 23.95
C GLY A 63 -13.91 -13.62 23.91
N LYS A 64 -13.31 -13.40 25.09
CA LYS A 64 -11.84 -13.22 25.22
C LYS A 64 -11.06 -14.49 24.90
N TRP A 65 -11.57 -15.65 25.28
CA TRP A 65 -10.93 -16.93 24.99
C TRP A 65 -10.88 -17.27 23.50
N ALA A 66 -11.89 -16.91 22.74
CA ALA A 66 -11.86 -17.03 21.28
C ALA A 66 -10.72 -16.20 20.66
N ALA A 67 -10.46 -15.01 21.21
CA ALA A 67 -9.33 -14.17 20.78
C ALA A 67 -7.95 -14.79 21.06
N VAL A 68 -7.84 -15.60 22.12
CA VAL A 68 -6.62 -16.37 22.42
C VAL A 68 -6.53 -17.58 21.50
N ARG A 69 -7.60 -18.41 21.43
CA ARG A 69 -7.63 -19.63 20.59
C ARG A 69 -7.23 -19.36 19.15
N LYS A 70 -7.70 -18.29 18.53
CA LYS A 70 -7.32 -17.93 17.15
C LYS A 70 -5.82 -17.76 16.94
N ARG A 71 -5.07 -17.40 17.99
CA ARG A 71 -3.63 -17.16 17.94
C ARG A 71 -2.78 -18.37 18.25
N ILE A 72 -3.39 -19.43 18.77
CA ILE A 72 -2.71 -20.65 19.20
C ILE A 72 -3.19 -21.90 18.47
N SER A 73 -4.38 -21.89 17.85
CA SER A 73 -4.91 -23.02 17.08
C SER A 73 -4.74 -22.78 15.58
N TYR A 74 -4.12 -23.74 14.92
CA TYR A 74 -3.84 -23.74 13.49
C TYR A 74 -4.01 -25.14 12.87
N ASP A 75 -4.61 -26.08 13.60
CA ASP A 75 -4.75 -27.47 13.15
C ASP A 75 -5.69 -27.58 11.94
N GLY A 76 -6.70 -26.72 11.84
CA GLY A 76 -7.59 -26.66 10.69
C GLY A 76 -6.83 -26.35 9.40
N ILE A 77 -5.89 -25.38 9.42
CA ILE A 77 -5.04 -25.05 8.27
C ILE A 77 -4.21 -26.26 7.85
N TYR A 78 -3.55 -26.91 8.80
CA TYR A 78 -2.70 -28.06 8.52
C TYR A 78 -3.49 -29.23 7.94
N ARG A 79 -4.63 -29.61 8.58
CA ARG A 79 -5.51 -30.69 8.10
C ARG A 79 -6.01 -30.41 6.68
N TYR A 80 -6.48 -29.19 6.43
CA TYR A 80 -6.95 -28.79 5.10
C TYR A 80 -5.81 -28.87 4.08
N ALA A 81 -4.63 -28.31 4.39
CA ALA A 81 -3.49 -28.31 3.48
C ALA A 81 -3.04 -29.72 3.07
N VAL A 82 -3.02 -30.67 4.03
CA VAL A 82 -2.68 -32.07 3.75
C VAL A 82 -3.79 -32.78 2.98
N ALA A 83 -5.04 -32.64 3.40
CA ALA A 83 -6.19 -33.27 2.74
C ALA A 83 -6.39 -32.82 1.29
N GLN A 84 -6.08 -31.57 1.00
CA GLN A 84 -6.19 -30.99 -0.36
C GLN A 84 -4.89 -31.06 -1.16
N GLU A 85 -3.86 -31.76 -0.68
CA GLU A 85 -2.54 -31.90 -1.32
C GLU A 85 -1.97 -30.54 -1.78
N VAL A 86 -1.99 -29.56 -0.88
CA VAL A 86 -1.52 -28.20 -1.16
C VAL A 86 -0.02 -28.22 -1.41
N ASN A 87 0.41 -27.55 -2.48
CA ASN A 87 1.84 -27.49 -2.82
C ASN A 87 2.56 -26.34 -2.12
N MET A 88 1.84 -25.23 -1.89
CA MET A 88 2.44 -24.01 -1.33
C MET A 88 1.44 -23.22 -0.49
N ILE A 89 1.94 -22.61 0.59
CA ILE A 89 1.21 -21.60 1.34
C ILE A 89 1.90 -20.25 1.15
N TYR A 90 1.15 -19.27 0.65
CA TYR A 90 1.56 -17.87 0.61
C TYR A 90 1.00 -17.16 1.84
N VAL A 91 1.85 -16.76 2.76
CA VAL A 91 1.45 -16.16 4.04
C VAL A 91 1.71 -14.67 4.02
N ARG A 92 0.67 -13.87 4.21
CA ARG A 92 0.87 -12.46 4.51
C ARG A 92 1.18 -12.32 6.01
N SER A 93 2.41 -11.95 6.32
CA SER A 93 2.86 -11.75 7.70
C SER A 93 2.21 -10.52 8.33
N PHE A 94 1.88 -10.64 9.60
CA PHE A 94 1.36 -9.56 10.45
C PHE A 94 1.87 -9.77 11.88
N HIS A 95 3.15 -9.45 12.17
CA HIS A 95 3.82 -9.64 13.48
C HIS A 95 3.23 -10.82 14.30
N ASN A 96 3.14 -11.96 13.68
CA ASN A 96 2.42 -13.13 14.16
C ASN A 96 3.34 -14.31 14.49
N ALA A 97 4.64 -14.07 14.55
CA ALA A 97 5.59 -15.10 14.97
C ALA A 97 5.38 -15.45 16.45
N ASN A 98 5.06 -16.69 16.71
CA ASN A 98 4.89 -17.26 18.04
C ASN A 98 5.16 -18.79 18.01
N PRO A 99 5.22 -19.48 19.15
CA PRO A 99 5.51 -20.93 19.16
C PRO A 99 4.54 -21.76 18.32
N PHE A 100 3.28 -21.36 18.24
CA PHE A 100 2.23 -22.12 17.54
C PHE A 100 2.33 -21.93 16.02
N THR A 101 2.62 -20.72 15.55
CA THR A 101 2.89 -20.48 14.11
C THR A 101 4.19 -21.18 13.68
N VAL A 102 5.23 -21.18 14.52
CA VAL A 102 6.47 -21.92 14.26
C VAL A 102 6.17 -23.43 14.15
N ARG A 103 5.33 -23.98 15.05
CA ARG A 103 4.90 -25.39 14.99
C ARG A 103 4.09 -25.68 13.73
N LEU A 104 3.17 -24.82 13.34
CA LEU A 104 2.41 -24.96 12.08
C LEU A 104 3.38 -25.04 10.89
N PHE A 105 4.28 -24.09 10.75
CA PHE A 105 5.21 -24.02 9.61
C PHE A 105 6.17 -25.23 9.60
N TYR A 106 6.63 -25.69 10.74
CA TYR A 106 7.40 -26.92 10.86
C TYR A 106 6.63 -28.14 10.33
N ARG A 107 5.35 -28.29 10.73
CA ARG A 107 4.50 -29.41 10.27
C ARG A 107 4.27 -29.36 8.77
N LEU A 108 3.99 -28.17 8.22
CA LEU A 108 3.80 -27.96 6.79
C LEU A 108 5.07 -28.28 6.00
N GLN A 109 6.23 -27.81 6.48
CA GLN A 109 7.52 -28.12 5.88
C GLN A 109 7.81 -29.65 5.88
N LYS A 110 7.48 -30.35 6.96
CA LYS A 110 7.61 -31.81 7.05
C LYS A 110 6.66 -32.56 6.10
N ALA A 111 5.52 -31.98 5.78
CA ALA A 111 4.57 -32.48 4.77
C ALA A 111 4.98 -32.13 3.32
N GLY A 112 6.17 -31.53 3.11
CA GLY A 112 6.66 -31.15 1.78
C GLY A 112 6.00 -29.91 1.18
N ILE A 113 5.23 -29.16 1.97
CA ILE A 113 4.53 -27.96 1.53
C ILE A 113 5.48 -26.76 1.58
N LYS A 114 5.67 -26.06 0.45
CA LYS A 114 6.46 -24.83 0.38
C LYS A 114 5.76 -23.69 1.09
N ILE A 115 6.52 -22.78 1.71
CA ILE A 115 5.99 -21.62 2.41
C ILE A 115 6.68 -20.35 1.92
N ALA A 116 5.92 -19.44 1.34
CA ALA A 116 6.33 -18.06 1.05
C ALA A 116 5.75 -17.14 2.13
N MET A 117 6.57 -16.33 2.78
CA MET A 117 6.09 -15.38 3.80
C MET A 117 6.29 -13.94 3.32
N GLU A 118 5.21 -13.22 3.03
CA GLU A 118 5.29 -11.81 2.65
C GLU A 118 5.45 -10.92 3.88
N ILE A 119 6.53 -10.12 3.91
CA ILE A 119 6.75 -9.01 4.83
C ILE A 119 6.75 -7.73 3.99
N PRO A 120 5.61 -7.02 3.90
CA PRO A 120 5.44 -5.92 2.94
C PRO A 120 6.28 -4.69 3.27
N THR A 121 6.50 -4.41 4.55
CA THR A 121 7.34 -3.31 5.04
C THR A 121 8.42 -3.88 5.95
N TYR A 122 9.66 -3.46 5.74
CA TYR A 122 10.76 -3.85 6.60
C TYR A 122 11.78 -2.69 6.68
N PRO A 123 12.28 -2.34 7.88
CA PRO A 123 11.87 -2.84 9.20
C PRO A 123 10.48 -2.32 9.61
N TYR A 124 9.64 -3.16 10.25
CA TYR A 124 8.28 -2.83 10.62
C TYR A 124 8.08 -2.46 12.10
N ASP A 125 9.10 -2.58 12.92
CA ASP A 125 8.99 -2.36 14.38
C ASP A 125 8.51 -0.94 14.73
N SER A 126 8.87 0.06 13.92
CA SER A 126 8.49 1.46 14.12
C SER A 126 7.01 1.74 13.83
N GLU A 127 6.39 0.96 12.96
CA GLU A 127 4.97 1.09 12.61
C GLU A 127 4.05 0.83 13.81
N TYR A 128 4.55 0.11 14.85
CA TYR A 128 3.79 -0.25 16.05
C TYR A 128 4.02 0.70 17.24
N LYS A 129 4.77 1.78 17.06
CA LYS A 129 4.90 2.83 18.07
C LYS A 129 3.53 3.50 18.25
N GLY A 130 3.06 3.61 19.52
CA GLY A 130 1.75 4.20 19.83
C GLY A 130 0.55 3.23 19.82
N PHE A 131 0.73 1.97 19.43
CA PHE A 131 -0.34 0.98 19.49
C PHE A 131 -0.69 0.57 20.94
N PRO A 132 -1.92 0.05 21.18
CA PRO A 132 -2.36 -0.43 22.49
C PRO A 132 -1.41 -1.47 23.10
N PHE A 133 -1.36 -1.53 24.44
CA PHE A 133 -0.45 -2.41 25.19
C PHE A 133 -0.45 -3.87 24.71
N PHE A 134 -1.61 -4.47 24.47
CA PHE A 134 -1.70 -5.86 24.00
C PHE A 134 -1.06 -6.09 22.62
N THR A 135 -1.14 -5.12 21.71
CA THR A 135 -0.49 -5.18 20.40
C THR A 135 1.03 -5.11 20.57
N ARG A 136 1.51 -4.25 21.47
CA ARG A 136 2.94 -4.15 21.81
C ARG A 136 3.48 -5.43 22.44
N CYS A 137 2.71 -6.10 23.31
CA CYS A 137 3.08 -7.43 23.83
C CYS A 137 3.18 -8.46 22.70
N GLY A 138 2.23 -8.45 21.76
CA GLY A 138 2.29 -9.29 20.56
C GLY A 138 3.57 -9.08 19.75
N LEU A 139 4.01 -7.84 19.57
CA LEU A 139 5.27 -7.49 18.90
C LEU A 139 6.50 -8.01 19.66
N GLN A 140 6.50 -7.99 21.00
CA GLN A 140 7.61 -8.56 21.77
C GLN A 140 7.71 -10.09 21.57
N ILE A 141 6.57 -10.79 21.56
CA ILE A 141 6.53 -12.21 21.26
C ILE A 141 7.04 -12.46 19.83
N ASP A 142 6.58 -11.69 18.87
CA ASP A 142 7.06 -11.76 17.48
C ASP A 142 8.58 -11.61 17.40
N ARG A 143 9.18 -10.64 18.08
CA ARG A 143 10.64 -10.43 18.13
C ARG A 143 11.41 -11.64 18.62
N LEU A 144 10.86 -12.39 19.58
CA LEU A 144 11.49 -13.61 20.10
C LEU A 144 11.46 -14.76 19.08
N PHE A 145 10.38 -14.88 18.30
CA PHE A 145 10.14 -16.04 17.44
C PHE A 145 10.35 -15.79 15.96
N ARG A 146 10.41 -14.54 15.48
CA ARG A 146 10.45 -14.19 14.04
C ARG A 146 11.66 -14.79 13.30
N LYS A 147 12.84 -14.86 13.95
CA LYS A 147 14.03 -15.55 13.36
C LYS A 147 13.81 -17.06 13.25
N THR A 148 13.17 -17.68 14.25
CA THR A 148 12.85 -19.10 14.23
C THR A 148 11.78 -19.41 13.18
N LEU A 149 10.77 -18.55 13.04
CA LEU A 149 9.74 -18.66 12.01
C LEU A 149 10.35 -18.50 10.60
N ALA A 150 11.22 -17.52 10.41
CA ALA A 150 11.91 -17.27 9.14
C ALA A 150 12.72 -18.49 8.64
N LYS A 151 13.32 -19.27 9.55
CA LYS A 151 14.01 -20.51 9.19
C LYS A 151 13.07 -21.63 8.68
N ARG A 152 11.74 -21.46 8.84
CA ARG A 152 10.74 -22.46 8.43
C ARG A 152 10.06 -22.12 7.10
N VAL A 153 10.42 -21.01 6.46
CA VAL A 153 9.89 -20.64 5.16
C VAL A 153 10.93 -20.86 4.06
N ASN A 154 10.49 -21.03 2.83
CA ASN A 154 11.37 -21.20 1.66
C ASN A 154 11.95 -19.86 1.19
N GLY A 155 11.27 -18.76 1.49
CA GLY A 155 11.74 -17.40 1.24
C GLY A 155 10.79 -16.36 1.80
N ILE A 156 11.33 -15.16 2.03
CA ILE A 156 10.54 -14.00 2.46
C ILE A 156 10.31 -13.10 1.25
N VAL A 157 9.03 -12.89 0.92
CA VAL A 157 8.63 -11.96 -0.14
C VAL A 157 8.56 -10.55 0.45
N THR A 158 9.22 -9.59 -0.17
CA THR A 158 9.28 -8.22 0.36
C THR A 158 9.35 -7.16 -0.73
N CYS A 159 8.83 -5.97 -0.42
CA CYS A 159 9.01 -4.78 -1.26
C CYS A 159 10.28 -3.98 -0.88
N SER A 160 11.00 -4.36 0.17
CA SER A 160 12.26 -3.73 0.54
C SER A 160 13.44 -4.26 -0.28
N ASP A 161 14.56 -3.56 -0.23
CA ASP A 161 15.79 -3.94 -0.97
C ASP A 161 16.66 -4.95 -0.22
N GLU A 162 16.23 -5.37 0.96
CA GLU A 162 16.98 -6.29 1.81
C GLU A 162 17.15 -7.66 1.13
N LYS A 163 18.39 -8.13 1.07
CA LYS A 163 18.73 -9.46 0.53
C LYS A 163 18.35 -10.58 1.51
N THR A 164 18.33 -10.26 2.79
CA THR A 164 17.98 -11.19 3.85
C THR A 164 17.15 -10.49 4.93
N ILE A 165 16.08 -11.14 5.39
CA ILE A 165 15.27 -10.68 6.53
C ILE A 165 15.23 -11.80 7.56
N PHE A 166 15.58 -11.48 8.80
CA PHE A 166 15.68 -12.44 9.92
C PHE A 166 16.56 -13.67 9.63
N GLY A 167 17.55 -13.51 8.74
CA GLY A 167 18.46 -14.57 8.33
C GLY A 167 17.91 -15.51 7.24
N GLN A 168 16.75 -15.20 6.65
CA GLN A 168 16.18 -15.90 5.51
C GLN A 168 16.35 -15.07 4.23
N ARG A 169 16.60 -15.74 3.09
CA ARG A 169 16.69 -15.10 1.78
C ARG A 169 15.37 -14.41 1.41
N THR A 170 15.47 -13.33 0.66
CA THR A 170 14.31 -12.60 0.19
C THR A 170 14.05 -12.82 -1.30
N VAL A 171 12.77 -12.82 -1.66
CA VAL A 171 12.27 -12.62 -3.02
C VAL A 171 11.78 -11.17 -3.08
N ARG A 172 12.56 -10.33 -3.73
CA ARG A 172 12.25 -8.89 -3.82
C ARG A 172 11.26 -8.64 -4.94
N ILE A 173 10.11 -8.10 -4.59
CA ILE A 173 9.08 -7.68 -5.53
C ILE A 173 8.82 -6.17 -5.39
N SER A 174 8.06 -5.62 -6.31
CA SER A 174 7.45 -4.31 -6.13
C SER A 174 5.96 -4.45 -5.76
N ASN A 175 5.36 -3.38 -5.26
CA ASN A 175 3.91 -3.28 -5.30
C ASN A 175 3.47 -3.28 -6.78
N GLY A 176 2.51 -4.12 -7.10
CA GLY A 176 2.04 -4.30 -8.46
C GLY A 176 0.84 -3.44 -8.80
N VAL A 177 0.48 -3.46 -10.05
CA VAL A 177 -0.75 -2.86 -10.60
C VAL A 177 -1.60 -3.95 -11.25
N ASP A 178 -2.90 -3.88 -11.05
CA ASP A 178 -3.88 -4.60 -11.88
C ASP A 178 -4.33 -3.67 -13.00
N PHE A 179 -3.73 -3.84 -14.18
CA PHE A 179 -3.98 -2.98 -15.34
C PHE A 179 -5.39 -3.14 -15.93
N ASP A 180 -6.12 -4.20 -15.58
CA ASP A 180 -7.49 -4.40 -16.02
C ASP A 180 -8.47 -3.53 -15.22
N THR A 181 -8.15 -3.25 -13.95
CA THR A 181 -9.02 -2.51 -13.05
C THR A 181 -8.67 -1.03 -12.90
N VAL A 182 -7.44 -0.64 -13.25
CA VAL A 182 -7.00 0.75 -13.24
C VAL A 182 -7.10 1.32 -14.66
N PRO A 183 -8.08 2.19 -14.96
CA PRO A 183 -8.23 2.77 -16.29
C PRO A 183 -7.10 3.76 -16.62
N LEU A 184 -6.75 3.84 -17.89
CA LEU A 184 -5.93 4.92 -18.40
C LEU A 184 -6.78 6.21 -18.41
N ARG A 185 -6.25 7.33 -17.94
CA ARG A 185 -6.98 8.62 -18.04
C ARG A 185 -7.27 8.98 -19.49
N LYS A 186 -8.42 9.60 -19.71
CA LYS A 186 -8.90 9.97 -21.06
C LYS A 186 -8.34 11.30 -21.53
N THR A 187 -8.11 12.22 -20.59
CA THR A 187 -7.67 13.58 -20.90
C THR A 187 -6.18 13.60 -21.20
N ILE A 188 -5.82 14.27 -22.27
CA ILE A 188 -4.42 14.59 -22.61
C ILE A 188 -4.16 15.99 -22.07
N ASN A 189 -3.01 16.19 -21.42
CA ASN A 189 -2.61 17.51 -20.92
C ASN A 189 -2.64 18.53 -22.04
N ASN A 190 -3.44 19.58 -21.84
CA ASN A 190 -3.36 20.76 -22.71
C ASN A 190 -2.39 21.75 -22.05
N ASN A 191 -1.14 21.78 -22.53
CA ASN A 191 -0.09 22.64 -21.99
C ASN A 191 -0.46 24.13 -22.05
N SER A 192 -1.44 24.50 -22.91
CA SER A 192 -1.95 25.86 -23.07
C SER A 192 -3.16 26.17 -22.18
N SER A 193 -3.64 25.21 -21.37
CA SER A 193 -4.76 25.46 -20.46
C SER A 193 -4.42 26.56 -19.46
N PRO A 194 -5.33 27.51 -19.18
CA PRO A 194 -5.13 28.49 -18.11
C PRO A 194 -5.20 27.88 -16.71
N THR A 195 -5.68 26.65 -16.61
CA THR A 195 -5.84 25.93 -15.33
C THR A 195 -4.89 24.76 -15.23
N LEU A 196 -4.54 24.37 -13.99
CA LEU A 196 -3.76 23.17 -13.66
C LEU A 196 -4.42 22.44 -12.50
N HIS A 197 -4.79 21.19 -12.70
CA HIS A 197 -5.44 20.36 -11.71
C HIS A 197 -4.44 19.36 -11.10
N LEU A 198 -4.12 19.54 -9.81
CA LEU A 198 -3.30 18.66 -9.01
C LEU A 198 -4.19 17.69 -8.25
N ILE A 199 -3.83 16.40 -8.16
CA ILE A 199 -4.61 15.41 -7.40
C ILE A 199 -3.74 14.64 -6.41
N GLY A 200 -4.18 14.57 -5.15
CA GLY A 200 -3.59 13.73 -4.12
C GLY A 200 -4.61 12.73 -3.57
N VAL A 201 -4.35 11.42 -3.73
CA VAL A 201 -5.25 10.37 -3.24
C VAL A 201 -4.62 9.64 -2.07
N ALA A 202 -5.21 9.79 -0.88
CA ALA A 202 -4.71 9.16 0.34
C ALA A 202 -5.75 9.17 1.48
N GLU A 203 -5.62 8.24 2.43
CA GLU A 203 -5.99 8.54 3.80
C GLU A 203 -4.85 9.42 4.36
N VAL A 204 -5.14 10.72 4.53
CA VAL A 204 -4.12 11.75 4.71
C VAL A 204 -3.55 11.69 6.13
N HIS A 205 -2.24 11.53 6.21
CA HIS A 205 -1.43 11.57 7.43
C HIS A 205 -0.26 12.54 7.25
N TYR A 206 0.41 12.91 8.34
CA TYR A 206 1.51 13.88 8.39
C TYR A 206 2.67 13.58 7.41
N TRP A 207 2.91 12.32 7.08
CA TRP A 207 3.95 11.93 6.10
C TRP A 207 3.55 12.17 4.63
N HIS A 208 2.28 12.50 4.34
CA HIS A 208 1.91 12.87 2.99
C HIS A 208 2.40 14.27 2.61
N GLY A 209 2.62 15.16 3.59
CA GLY A 209 3.21 16.46 3.38
C GLY A 209 2.37 17.40 2.50
N TYR A 210 1.05 17.25 2.51
CA TYR A 210 0.15 18.11 1.73
C TYR A 210 0.12 19.55 2.27
N ASP A 211 0.46 19.76 3.54
CA ASP A 211 0.74 21.06 4.13
C ASP A 211 1.83 21.82 3.37
N ARG A 212 2.91 21.14 2.96
CA ARG A 212 4.00 21.73 2.17
C ARG A 212 3.53 22.19 0.78
N LEU A 213 2.61 21.44 0.16
CA LEU A 213 2.01 21.82 -1.12
C LEU A 213 1.05 23.00 -0.96
N ILE A 214 0.19 22.99 0.09
CA ILE A 214 -0.73 24.09 0.39
C ILE A 214 0.06 25.37 0.69
N HIS A 215 1.14 25.27 1.45
CA HIS A 215 2.08 26.38 1.69
C HIS A 215 2.63 26.92 0.35
N GLY A 216 3.14 26.02 -0.51
CA GLY A 216 3.65 26.40 -1.82
C GLY A 216 2.61 27.09 -2.73
N LEU A 217 1.34 26.63 -2.70
CA LEU A 217 0.24 27.29 -3.40
C LEU A 217 0.02 28.70 -2.86
N GLY A 218 0.04 28.87 -1.52
CA GLY A 218 -0.09 30.18 -0.90
C GLY A 218 1.02 31.15 -1.33
N GLU A 219 2.28 30.69 -1.31
CA GLU A 219 3.40 31.51 -1.77
C GLU A 219 3.31 31.84 -3.27
N TYR A 220 2.84 30.89 -4.08
CA TYR A 220 2.60 31.13 -5.51
C TYR A 220 1.57 32.25 -5.72
N TYR A 221 0.41 32.18 -5.06
CA TYR A 221 -0.65 33.20 -5.23
C TYR A 221 -0.33 34.56 -4.62
N ARG A 222 0.68 34.67 -3.76
CA ARG A 222 1.21 35.98 -3.33
C ARG A 222 2.04 36.68 -4.39
N GLN A 223 2.67 35.93 -5.31
CA GLN A 223 3.66 36.45 -6.26
C GLN A 223 3.18 36.39 -7.71
N TYR A 224 2.35 35.40 -8.05
CA TYR A 224 1.96 35.08 -9.42
C TYR A 224 0.46 34.90 -9.53
N HIS A 225 -0.11 35.23 -10.70
CA HIS A 225 -1.52 35.08 -11.01
C HIS A 225 -1.77 34.61 -12.44
N ASP A 226 -0.76 34.10 -13.11
CA ASP A 226 -0.76 33.76 -14.52
C ASP A 226 -1.40 32.41 -14.82
N LYS A 227 -1.58 31.56 -13.81
CA LYS A 227 -2.23 30.25 -13.94
C LYS A 227 -3.10 29.93 -12.72
N GLU A 228 -4.33 29.47 -12.96
CA GLU A 228 -5.18 28.95 -11.89
C GLU A 228 -4.81 27.51 -11.55
N ILE A 229 -4.64 27.20 -10.26
CA ILE A 229 -4.19 25.89 -9.79
C ILE A 229 -5.16 25.37 -8.75
N TYR A 230 -5.68 24.19 -8.99
CA TYR A 230 -6.60 23.52 -8.08
C TYR A 230 -5.94 22.26 -7.51
N PHE A 231 -5.94 22.12 -6.18
CA PHE A 231 -5.48 20.93 -5.51
C PHE A 231 -6.63 20.10 -4.97
N HIS A 232 -6.89 18.98 -5.62
CA HIS A 232 -7.93 18.02 -5.28
C HIS A 232 -7.39 17.00 -4.28
N ILE A 233 -7.87 17.01 -3.04
CA ILE A 233 -7.53 16.06 -1.99
C ILE A 233 -8.65 15.02 -1.92
N VAL A 234 -8.33 13.77 -2.25
CA VAL A 234 -9.27 12.65 -2.27
C VAL A 234 -8.90 11.64 -1.19
N GLY A 235 -9.85 11.36 -0.30
CA GLY A 235 -9.69 10.47 0.85
C GLY A 235 -10.01 11.15 2.16
N GLY A 236 -9.85 10.41 3.26
CA GLY A 236 -10.05 10.94 4.60
C GLY A 236 -8.90 11.84 5.02
N VAL A 237 -9.20 12.95 5.68
CA VAL A 237 -8.20 13.80 6.33
C VAL A 237 -8.43 13.73 7.82
N TRP A 238 -7.40 13.38 8.58
CA TRP A 238 -7.50 13.31 10.03
C TRP A 238 -7.63 14.72 10.61
N LYS A 239 -8.37 14.86 11.73
CA LYS A 239 -8.54 16.16 12.40
C LYS A 239 -7.21 16.80 12.79
N SER A 240 -6.21 16.00 13.17
CA SER A 240 -4.86 16.45 13.46
C SER A 240 -4.20 17.17 12.28
N GLU A 241 -4.41 16.67 11.06
CA GLU A 241 -3.84 17.28 9.85
C GLU A 241 -4.64 18.51 9.41
N MET A 242 -5.96 18.48 9.63
CA MET A 242 -6.85 19.58 9.23
C MET A 242 -6.64 20.84 10.11
N TYR A 243 -6.53 20.68 11.44
CA TYR A 243 -6.55 21.79 12.38
C TYR A 243 -5.23 21.98 13.15
N HIS A 244 -4.54 20.90 13.50
CA HIS A 244 -3.28 20.94 14.23
C HIS A 244 -2.43 19.73 13.85
N SER A 245 -1.34 19.96 13.15
CA SER A 245 -0.30 18.97 12.91
C SER A 245 0.84 19.12 13.94
N GLN A 246 1.44 18.00 14.36
CA GLN A 246 2.63 18.03 15.21
C GLN A 246 3.88 18.54 14.47
N HIS A 247 3.83 18.60 13.15
CA HIS A 247 4.99 18.88 12.29
C HIS A 247 4.87 20.19 11.50
N ALA A 248 3.63 20.71 11.34
CA ALA A 248 3.37 21.91 10.53
C ALA A 248 2.02 22.53 10.91
N PRO A 249 1.74 23.78 10.49
CA PRO A 249 0.39 24.35 10.59
C PRO A 249 -0.66 23.44 9.96
N GLY A 250 -1.86 23.41 10.53
CA GLY A 250 -2.98 22.66 9.98
C GLY A 250 -3.40 23.17 8.60
N PHE A 251 -4.02 22.31 7.80
CA PHE A 251 -4.46 22.70 6.45
C PHE A 251 -5.42 23.89 6.48
N HIS A 252 -6.36 23.92 7.43
CA HIS A 252 -7.30 25.02 7.57
C HIS A 252 -6.59 26.34 7.87
N GLU A 253 -5.58 26.34 8.75
CA GLU A 253 -4.81 27.51 9.08
C GLU A 253 -4.06 28.07 7.86
N LEU A 254 -3.37 27.20 7.10
CA LEU A 254 -2.66 27.59 5.88
C LEU A 254 -3.61 28.12 4.82
N ILE A 255 -4.73 27.43 4.56
CA ILE A 255 -5.72 27.82 3.55
C ILE A 255 -6.29 29.21 3.86
N THR A 256 -6.68 29.45 5.12
CA THR A 256 -7.22 30.75 5.56
C THR A 256 -6.17 31.85 5.51
N HIS A 257 -4.92 31.57 5.98
CA HIS A 257 -3.83 32.52 5.96
C HIS A 257 -3.50 33.03 4.55
N TYR A 258 -3.56 32.12 3.55
CA TYR A 258 -3.24 32.46 2.16
C TYR A 258 -4.45 32.83 1.31
N HIS A 259 -5.68 32.77 1.84
CA HIS A 259 -6.94 33.04 1.11
C HIS A 259 -7.11 32.17 -0.16
N ILE A 260 -6.78 30.86 -0.02
CA ILE A 260 -6.83 29.88 -1.12
C ILE A 260 -7.93 28.81 -0.94
N GLU A 261 -9.06 29.17 -0.32
CA GLU A 261 -10.19 28.28 -0.04
C GLU A 261 -10.79 27.67 -1.32
N LYS A 262 -10.74 28.41 -2.42
CA LYS A 262 -11.26 27.95 -3.73
C LYS A 262 -10.30 26.98 -4.43
N GLN A 263 -9.02 27.08 -4.12
CA GLN A 263 -7.95 26.33 -4.79
C GLN A 263 -7.68 24.97 -4.14
N VAL A 264 -8.01 24.76 -2.86
CA VAL A 264 -7.83 23.50 -2.14
C VAL A 264 -9.19 22.83 -1.92
N ILE A 265 -9.45 21.74 -2.64
CA ILE A 265 -10.75 21.10 -2.71
C ILE A 265 -10.71 19.73 -2.05
N PHE A 266 -11.48 19.53 -0.97
CA PHE A 266 -11.60 18.28 -0.27
C PHE A 266 -12.78 17.48 -0.77
N HIS A 267 -12.52 16.32 -1.38
CA HIS A 267 -13.57 15.45 -1.94
C HIS A 267 -14.08 14.39 -0.97
N GLY A 268 -13.37 14.15 0.16
CA GLY A 268 -13.63 13.00 1.00
C GLY A 268 -13.28 11.69 0.28
N GLN A 269 -13.78 10.57 0.79
CA GLN A 269 -13.54 9.26 0.17
C GLN A 269 -14.32 9.14 -1.15
N ARG A 270 -13.62 8.78 -2.24
CA ARG A 270 -14.20 8.48 -3.55
C ARG A 270 -13.65 7.15 -4.04
N MET A 271 -14.47 6.40 -4.77
CA MET A 271 -14.12 5.08 -5.34
C MET A 271 -14.80 4.88 -6.70
N GLY A 272 -14.28 3.92 -7.48
CA GLY A 272 -14.86 3.56 -8.78
C GLY A 272 -14.94 4.76 -9.72
N LYS A 273 -16.09 4.94 -10.36
CA LYS A 273 -16.30 5.97 -11.39
C LYS A 273 -16.06 7.41 -10.89
N GLU A 274 -16.46 7.72 -9.66
CA GLU A 274 -16.23 9.07 -9.11
C GLU A 274 -14.73 9.39 -8.96
N LEU A 275 -13.93 8.40 -8.55
CA LEU A 275 -12.48 8.54 -8.48
C LEU A 275 -11.86 8.64 -9.87
N ASP A 276 -12.35 7.85 -10.84
CA ASP A 276 -11.85 7.87 -12.21
C ASP A 276 -12.11 9.23 -12.89
N GLU A 277 -13.26 9.86 -12.65
CA GLU A 277 -13.59 11.20 -13.15
C GLU A 277 -12.64 12.26 -12.57
N LEU A 278 -12.27 12.17 -11.31
CA LEU A 278 -11.27 13.08 -10.70
C LEU A 278 -9.88 12.89 -11.30
N PHE A 279 -9.49 11.64 -11.60
CA PHE A 279 -8.24 11.37 -12.28
C PHE A 279 -8.25 11.81 -13.75
N ASP A 280 -9.39 11.74 -14.42
CA ASP A 280 -9.55 12.24 -15.80
C ASP A 280 -9.43 13.79 -15.85
N LEU A 281 -9.81 14.49 -14.79
CA LEU A 281 -9.62 15.93 -14.64
C LEU A 281 -8.16 16.31 -14.33
N ALA A 282 -7.42 15.45 -13.64
CA ALA A 282 -6.13 15.80 -13.11
C ALA A 282 -5.01 15.84 -14.18
N ASP A 283 -4.21 16.89 -14.14
CA ASP A 283 -3.01 17.05 -14.98
C ASP A 283 -1.78 16.44 -14.35
N PHE A 284 -1.69 16.49 -13.01
CA PHE A 284 -0.50 16.10 -12.27
C PHE A 284 -0.88 15.50 -10.90
N ALA A 285 -0.19 14.44 -10.48
CA ALA A 285 -0.51 13.77 -9.24
C ALA A 285 0.51 14.03 -8.13
N ILE A 286 0.03 14.00 -6.90
CA ILE A 286 0.80 14.31 -5.70
C ILE A 286 0.99 13.03 -4.87
N GLY A 287 2.22 12.55 -4.84
CA GLY A 287 2.65 11.44 -3.99
C GLY A 287 2.83 11.84 -2.52
N SER A 288 3.71 11.16 -1.82
CA SER A 288 4.08 11.59 -0.47
C SER A 288 5.21 12.62 -0.54
N LEU A 289 5.06 13.73 0.17
CA LEU A 289 6.01 14.84 0.14
C LEU A 289 6.84 14.97 1.43
N ALA A 290 6.51 14.17 2.47
CA ALA A 290 7.15 14.28 3.79
C ALA A 290 7.42 12.92 4.46
N ARG A 291 7.87 11.91 3.71
CA ARG A 291 8.21 10.59 4.27
C ARG A 291 9.35 10.65 5.28
N HIS A 292 10.26 11.61 5.17
CA HIS A 292 11.31 11.87 6.16
C HIS A 292 10.75 12.05 7.58
N ARG A 293 9.53 12.61 7.76
CA ARG A 293 8.84 12.74 9.06
C ARG A 293 8.58 11.38 9.72
N SER A 294 8.44 10.31 8.95
CA SER A 294 8.26 8.94 9.45
C SER A 294 9.54 8.12 9.48
N HIS A 295 10.68 8.72 9.15
CA HIS A 295 11.99 8.03 9.03
C HIS A 295 11.94 6.85 8.03
N ILE A 296 11.13 6.97 6.99
CA ILE A 296 11.02 5.99 5.91
C ILE A 296 11.42 6.68 4.61
N ASP A 297 12.71 6.58 4.26
CA ASP A 297 13.25 7.28 3.09
C ASP A 297 13.05 6.49 1.79
N LYS A 298 12.95 5.15 1.91
CA LYS A 298 12.73 4.27 0.76
C LYS A 298 11.41 3.52 0.89
N ILE A 299 10.52 3.68 -0.07
CA ILE A 299 9.23 3.00 -0.07
C ILE A 299 8.63 2.93 -1.46
N LYS A 300 8.08 1.76 -1.80
CA LYS A 300 7.36 1.49 -3.06
C LYS A 300 5.86 1.64 -2.81
N THR A 301 5.33 2.87 -2.90
CA THR A 301 3.92 3.15 -2.56
C THR A 301 2.95 2.68 -3.64
N LEU A 302 1.76 2.23 -3.25
CA LEU A 302 0.69 1.84 -4.19
C LEU A 302 0.22 3.02 -5.05
N LYS A 303 0.14 4.23 -4.47
CA LYS A 303 -0.33 5.43 -5.17
C LYS A 303 0.55 5.81 -6.36
N ASN A 304 1.89 5.73 -6.22
CA ASN A 304 2.81 6.04 -7.32
C ASN A 304 2.57 5.10 -8.52
N ARG A 305 2.31 3.81 -8.23
CA ARG A 305 1.97 2.81 -9.26
C ARG A 305 0.65 3.10 -9.92
N GLU A 306 -0.36 3.49 -9.14
CA GLU A 306 -1.67 3.86 -9.68
C GLU A 306 -1.59 5.11 -10.55
N TYR A 307 -0.86 6.15 -10.14
CA TYR A 307 -0.67 7.35 -10.94
C TYR A 307 -0.02 7.06 -12.30
N ALA A 308 1.07 6.29 -12.29
CA ALA A 308 1.72 5.86 -13.53
C ALA A 308 0.82 4.94 -14.38
N ALA A 309 0.05 4.05 -13.76
CA ALA A 309 -0.90 3.20 -14.46
C ALA A 309 -2.03 3.98 -15.12
N ARG A 310 -2.45 5.09 -14.51
CA ARG A 310 -3.41 6.04 -15.10
C ARG A 310 -2.78 6.95 -16.13
N GLY A 311 -1.45 6.91 -16.29
CA GLY A 311 -0.71 7.75 -17.24
C GLY A 311 -0.57 9.19 -16.79
N ILE A 312 -0.50 9.46 -15.49
CA ILE A 312 -0.39 10.79 -14.92
C ILE A 312 1.03 11.00 -14.41
N PRO A 313 1.72 12.10 -14.78
CA PRO A 313 2.99 12.48 -14.19
C PRO A 313 2.79 12.91 -12.73
N PHE A 314 3.82 12.75 -11.88
CA PHE A 314 3.64 13.01 -10.46
C PHE A 314 4.92 13.43 -9.74
N ILE A 315 4.75 13.97 -8.52
CA ILE A 315 5.81 14.39 -7.60
C ILE A 315 5.78 13.54 -6.32
N TYR A 316 6.95 13.23 -5.77
CA TYR A 316 7.12 12.64 -4.44
C TYR A 316 8.52 12.94 -3.88
N SER A 317 8.74 12.75 -2.56
CA SER A 317 10.02 13.06 -1.90
C SER A 317 10.85 11.84 -1.53
N GLU A 318 10.22 10.69 -1.30
CA GLU A 318 10.90 9.44 -0.96
C GLU A 318 11.73 8.87 -2.11
N THR A 319 12.56 7.86 -1.84
CA THR A 319 13.23 7.05 -2.86
C THR A 319 12.34 5.90 -3.29
N ASP A 320 12.06 5.80 -4.58
CA ASP A 320 11.34 4.70 -5.21
C ASP A 320 12.08 4.30 -6.50
N GLU A 321 12.89 3.25 -6.43
CA GLU A 321 13.77 2.81 -7.51
C GLU A 321 13.02 2.50 -8.82
N ASP A 322 11.73 2.15 -8.73
CA ASP A 322 10.92 1.89 -9.91
C ASP A 322 10.59 3.18 -10.70
N PHE A 323 10.72 4.36 -10.05
CA PHE A 323 10.30 5.65 -10.62
C PHE A 323 11.37 6.73 -10.64
N ASP A 324 12.39 6.69 -9.76
CA ASP A 324 13.35 7.80 -9.58
C ASP A 324 14.05 8.25 -10.86
N ARG A 325 14.14 7.38 -11.87
CA ARG A 325 14.77 7.68 -13.18
C ARG A 325 13.78 7.93 -14.31
N MET A 326 12.49 7.92 -14.02
CA MET A 326 11.48 8.10 -15.06
C MET A 326 11.30 9.58 -15.40
N PRO A 327 11.22 9.95 -16.70
CA PRO A 327 11.20 11.35 -17.13
C PRO A 327 9.91 12.09 -16.78
N TYR A 328 8.87 11.40 -16.39
CA TYR A 328 7.59 11.96 -15.95
C TYR A 328 7.48 12.15 -14.42
N ILE A 329 8.61 12.04 -13.72
CA ILE A 329 8.68 12.22 -12.27
C ILE A 329 9.37 13.53 -11.93
N LEU A 330 8.74 14.31 -11.07
CA LEU A 330 9.35 15.44 -10.38
C LEU A 330 9.71 15.02 -8.95
N LYS A 331 10.95 15.26 -8.53
CA LYS A 331 11.38 14.96 -7.15
C LYS A 331 11.24 16.20 -6.28
N ALA A 332 10.50 16.05 -5.17
CA ALA A 332 10.51 17.04 -4.09
C ALA A 332 11.71 16.79 -3.17
N PRO A 333 12.28 17.84 -2.54
CA PRO A 333 13.27 17.65 -1.49
C PRO A 333 12.62 16.97 -0.27
N ALA A 334 13.40 16.13 0.42
CA ALA A 334 12.95 15.43 1.64
C ALA A 334 13.21 16.29 2.88
N ASP A 335 12.62 17.47 2.94
CA ASP A 335 12.72 18.47 4.01
C ASP A 335 11.36 19.14 4.28
N GLU A 336 11.35 20.19 5.06
CA GLU A 336 10.12 20.94 5.41
C GLU A 336 9.86 22.15 4.51
N SER A 337 10.63 22.37 3.45
CA SER A 337 10.43 23.51 2.54
C SER A 337 9.08 23.43 1.83
N ALA A 338 8.48 24.58 1.53
CA ALA A 338 7.30 24.67 0.70
C ALA A 338 7.57 24.09 -0.70
N ILE A 339 6.58 23.46 -1.31
CA ILE A 339 6.71 22.91 -2.66
C ILE A 339 6.64 24.04 -3.68
N ASP A 340 7.67 24.17 -4.47
CA ASP A 340 7.75 25.19 -5.52
C ASP A 340 6.79 24.87 -6.68
N ILE A 341 5.68 25.59 -6.71
CA ILE A 341 4.59 25.43 -7.69
C ILE A 341 5.07 25.81 -9.10
N THR A 342 5.99 26.77 -9.22
CA THR A 342 6.51 27.18 -10.54
C THR A 342 7.31 26.06 -11.20
N LYS A 343 7.95 25.20 -10.41
CA LYS A 343 8.61 24.00 -10.94
C LYS A 343 7.59 22.98 -11.46
N ILE A 344 6.45 22.79 -10.77
CA ILE A 344 5.39 21.89 -11.26
C ILE A 344 4.81 22.44 -12.58
N ILE A 345 4.49 23.73 -12.64
CA ILE A 345 3.99 24.37 -13.87
C ILE A 345 4.96 24.18 -15.04
N ARG A 346 6.25 24.50 -14.82
CA ARG A 346 7.29 24.34 -15.84
C ARG A 346 7.42 22.88 -16.26
N PHE A 347 7.44 21.95 -15.31
CA PHE A 347 7.52 20.53 -15.59
C PHE A 347 6.35 20.07 -16.46
N CYS A 348 5.12 20.41 -16.09
CA CYS A 348 3.92 20.06 -16.87
C CYS A 348 3.94 20.68 -18.27
N SER A 349 4.42 21.94 -18.41
CA SER A 349 4.45 22.62 -19.72
C SER A 349 5.51 22.07 -20.69
N THR A 350 6.57 21.44 -20.16
CA THR A 350 7.66 20.89 -20.98
C THR A 350 7.55 19.38 -21.20
N LEU A 351 6.66 18.69 -20.45
CA LEU A 351 6.52 17.25 -20.55
C LEU A 351 5.70 16.87 -21.79
N ASP A 352 6.37 16.23 -22.75
CA ASP A 352 5.76 15.68 -23.98
C ASP A 352 5.78 14.14 -23.96
N ILE A 353 5.07 13.55 -22.98
CA ILE A 353 4.95 12.10 -22.84
C ILE A 353 3.47 11.73 -22.75
N PRO A 354 2.95 10.99 -23.74
CA PRO A 354 1.56 10.56 -23.72
C PRO A 354 1.24 9.66 -22.52
N PRO A 355 0.01 9.73 -21.97
CA PRO A 355 -0.43 8.86 -20.85
C PRO A 355 -0.17 7.38 -21.09
N LYS A 356 -0.39 6.89 -22.31
CA LYS A 356 -0.15 5.50 -22.70
C LYS A 356 1.33 5.11 -22.57
N GLN A 357 2.26 6.03 -22.85
CA GLN A 357 3.69 5.77 -22.72
C GLN A 357 4.10 5.67 -21.25
N ILE A 358 3.57 6.55 -20.37
CA ILE A 358 3.76 6.46 -18.92
C ILE A 358 3.29 5.10 -18.42
N ARG A 359 2.05 4.71 -18.77
CA ARG A 359 1.48 3.41 -18.38
C ARG A 359 2.33 2.24 -18.86
N ASN A 360 2.76 2.26 -20.13
CA ASN A 360 3.55 1.18 -20.72
C ASN A 360 4.90 0.99 -20.04
N SER A 361 5.52 2.06 -19.53
CA SER A 361 6.82 2.01 -18.86
C SER A 361 6.82 1.13 -17.61
N ILE A 362 5.65 0.90 -17.01
CA ILE A 362 5.49 0.13 -15.76
C ILE A 362 4.74 -1.21 -15.93
N TYR A 363 4.56 -1.72 -17.17
CA TYR A 363 3.91 -3.03 -17.36
C TYR A 363 4.62 -4.18 -16.64
N HIS A 364 5.92 -4.08 -16.45
CA HIS A 364 6.72 -5.04 -15.68
C HIS A 364 6.31 -5.09 -14.21
N LEU A 365 5.62 -4.05 -13.70
CA LEU A 365 5.05 -3.99 -12.35
C LEU A 365 3.63 -4.56 -12.25
N SER A 366 3.12 -5.27 -13.27
CA SER A 366 1.84 -5.98 -13.13
C SER A 366 1.90 -6.99 -11.98
N TRP A 367 0.78 -7.16 -11.24
CA TRP A 367 0.72 -8.20 -10.20
C TRP A 367 1.02 -9.59 -10.75
N LYS A 368 0.65 -9.86 -12.01
CA LYS A 368 0.97 -11.12 -12.68
C LYS A 368 2.49 -11.34 -12.72
N ASN A 369 3.26 -10.36 -13.18
CA ASN A 369 4.72 -10.46 -13.24
C ASN A 369 5.35 -10.56 -11.85
N GLN A 370 4.83 -9.83 -10.87
CA GLN A 370 5.33 -9.89 -9.50
C GLN A 370 5.09 -11.28 -8.87
N MET A 371 3.90 -11.87 -9.05
CA MET A 371 3.58 -13.19 -8.54
C MET A 371 4.30 -14.30 -9.31
N GLU A 372 4.46 -14.17 -10.63
CA GLU A 372 5.27 -15.09 -11.42
C GLU A 372 6.72 -15.16 -10.92
N LYS A 373 7.32 -14.00 -10.62
CA LYS A 373 8.65 -13.93 -10.00
C LYS A 373 8.71 -14.69 -8.68
N VAL A 374 7.72 -14.49 -7.81
CA VAL A 374 7.64 -15.22 -6.53
C VAL A 374 7.61 -16.73 -6.76
N ILE A 375 6.80 -17.20 -7.69
CA ILE A 375 6.67 -18.64 -7.98
C ILE A 375 7.96 -19.23 -8.56
N LYS A 376 8.67 -18.47 -9.41
CA LYS A 376 9.92 -18.93 -10.02
C LYS A 376 11.10 -18.96 -9.05
N GLU A 377 11.13 -18.05 -8.08
CA GLU A 377 12.25 -17.93 -7.13
C GLU A 377 12.08 -18.78 -5.87
N LEU A 378 10.92 -19.42 -5.65
CA LEU A 378 10.64 -20.30 -4.49
C LEU A 378 10.61 -21.79 -4.89
#